data_44e6757865d24fb8ea644a540e35c1f7
#
_entry.id   44e6757865d24fb8ea644a540e35c1f7
#
_cell.length_a   1.000
_cell.length_b   1.000
_cell.length_c   1.000
_cell.angle_alpha   90.00
_cell.angle_beta   90.00
_cell.angle_gamma   90.00
#
_symmetry.space_group_name_H-M   'P 1'
#
loop_
_entity.id
_entity.type
_entity.pdbx_description
1 polymer ?
#
loop_
_entity_poly.entity_id
_entity_poly.type
_entity_poly.pdbx_seq_one_letter_code
_entity_poly.pdbx_strand_id
1 'polypeptide(L)'
;SSKSSKLIHGGLRYLQQGDVRLVYQALRERKRLRSNAPHLVHVLPFMIPILTKNSVVSKKIARALGSAMWMYDLTGGWRIGRLHRRLSADAAFAHLPTMAREKLSSAYMYYDAEADDARLTLSVLRSAADNGAAIANQCRVEGIDSANRTQHTVRVHDLVGDTHFTIRTKAVVNATGVWADDVRALDEASHPDTIRPAKGVHLTVPWEKVRNDIAVVIPVPSDKRSLFVVPWISRGDGTYQFTYIGTTDTDYKGPVNDPQCTRDDIEYVLAALNATVNTDVTFEDVTGVWSGLRPLVKMDDSSAKAGRTADLSRRHRVFTSDNGVVTVTGGKLTTYREMAEDAVDAVSEVLGTKTRCRTKSMSLHGAKGRSIRASQRDHHLDGRYGSDAADIAALIASDPSLSGPLVDGLPYLRAEAVYAVTHEMATSIDDVLSRRTRARLLNRRASVTAARATAELISPLLGWDDAQSSASIAEFVDACAREDAAAMVTEQEFIDSHKG
;
A
#
# COMPACT_ATOMS: atom_id res chain seq x y z
N SER A 1 5.04 3.94 2.27
CA SER A 1 3.97 2.96 2.10
C SER A 1 2.89 3.44 1.14
N SER A 2 3.23 3.69 -0.11
CA SER A 2 2.25 4.12 -1.11
C SER A 2 2.05 3.10 -2.24
N LYS A 3 2.80 2.00 -2.20
CA LYS A 3 2.86 0.99 -3.28
C LYS A 3 2.39 -0.40 -2.79
N SER A 4 1.50 -0.46 -1.77
CA SER A 4 0.89 -1.71 -1.29
C SER A 4 -0.32 -2.12 -2.14
N SER A 5 -0.92 -3.28 -1.83
CA SER A 5 -2.21 -3.70 -2.41
C SER A 5 -3.41 -2.93 -1.86
N LYS A 6 -3.22 -1.94 -0.99
CA LYS A 6 -4.28 -1.11 -0.35
C LYS A 6 -5.32 -1.91 0.43
N LEU A 7 -5.00 -3.13 0.84
CA LEU A 7 -5.89 -4.04 1.54
C LEU A 7 -5.51 -4.15 3.03
N ILE A 8 -6.51 -4.10 3.88
CA ILE A 8 -6.44 -4.38 5.31
C ILE A 8 -7.17 -5.71 5.54
N HIS A 9 -6.42 -6.81 5.45
CA HIS A 9 -7.00 -8.14 5.32
C HIS A 9 -6.36 -9.16 6.27
N GLY A 10 -7.14 -10.20 6.63
CA GLY A 10 -6.69 -11.31 7.46
C GLY A 10 -5.71 -12.26 6.75
N GLY A 11 -5.78 -12.33 5.42
CA GLY A 11 -4.95 -13.20 4.62
C GLY A 11 -5.43 -14.65 4.63
N LEU A 12 -6.59 -14.90 4.05
CA LEU A 12 -7.22 -16.22 3.94
C LEU A 12 -6.24 -17.32 3.45
N ARG A 13 -5.31 -16.98 2.55
CA ARG A 13 -4.27 -17.89 2.04
C ARG A 13 -3.42 -18.51 3.17
N TYR A 14 -3.19 -17.79 4.27
CA TYR A 14 -2.37 -18.31 5.39
C TYR A 14 -3.09 -19.37 6.21
N LEU A 15 -4.43 -19.39 6.20
CA LEU A 15 -5.17 -20.52 6.77
C LEU A 15 -4.90 -21.82 6.01
N GLN A 16 -4.75 -21.73 4.69
CA GLN A 16 -4.39 -22.88 3.86
C GLN A 16 -2.96 -23.38 4.15
N GLN A 17 -2.10 -22.52 4.68
CA GLN A 17 -0.74 -22.82 5.13
C GLN A 17 -0.67 -23.21 6.61
N GLY A 18 -1.82 -23.22 7.32
CA GLY A 18 -1.88 -23.59 8.75
C GLY A 18 -1.49 -22.47 9.72
N ASP A 19 -1.18 -21.25 9.25
CA ASP A 19 -0.80 -20.14 10.14
C ASP A 19 -2.02 -19.39 10.71
N VAL A 20 -2.78 -20.09 11.54
CA VAL A 20 -3.99 -19.56 12.20
C VAL A 20 -3.67 -18.36 13.09
N ARG A 21 -2.49 -18.37 13.75
CA ARG A 21 -2.08 -17.28 14.65
C ARG A 21 -1.91 -15.96 13.89
N LEU A 22 -1.25 -15.98 12.74
CA LEU A 22 -1.05 -14.79 11.90
C LEU A 22 -2.39 -14.24 11.39
N VAL A 23 -3.32 -15.13 11.00
CA VAL A 23 -4.66 -14.73 10.57
C VAL A 23 -5.45 -14.10 11.72
N TYR A 24 -5.42 -14.70 12.91
CA TYR A 24 -6.08 -14.13 14.10
C TYR A 24 -5.55 -12.74 14.45
N GLN A 25 -4.24 -12.54 14.45
CA GLN A 25 -3.60 -11.25 14.68
C GLN A 25 -4.06 -10.22 13.63
N ALA A 26 -3.98 -10.56 12.36
CA ALA A 26 -4.39 -9.67 11.26
C ALA A 26 -5.89 -9.28 11.35
N LEU A 27 -6.78 -10.21 11.64
CA LEU A 27 -8.21 -9.93 11.80
C LEU A 27 -8.52 -9.07 13.02
N ARG A 28 -7.73 -9.21 14.11
CA ARG A 28 -7.82 -8.36 15.28
C ARG A 28 -7.37 -6.94 14.97
N GLU A 29 -6.22 -6.77 14.31
CA GLU A 29 -5.70 -5.48 13.90
C GLU A 29 -6.60 -4.81 12.85
N ARG A 30 -7.17 -5.54 11.90
CA ARG A 30 -8.19 -5.02 10.97
C ARG A 30 -9.37 -4.36 11.72
N LYS A 31 -9.89 -5.03 12.77
CA LYS A 31 -10.96 -4.45 13.59
C LYS A 31 -10.51 -3.16 14.26
N ARG A 32 -9.29 -3.13 14.83
CA ARG A 32 -8.73 -1.94 15.48
C ARG A 32 -8.59 -0.79 14.50
N LEU A 33 -8.02 -1.05 13.33
CA LEU A 33 -7.85 -0.05 12.27
C LEU A 33 -9.17 0.57 11.83
N ARG A 34 -10.21 -0.25 11.64
CA ARG A 34 -11.55 0.26 11.32
C ARG A 34 -12.12 1.15 12.41
N SER A 35 -11.79 0.89 13.67
CA SER A 35 -12.22 1.73 14.80
C SER A 35 -11.38 2.99 14.94
N ASN A 36 -10.07 2.89 14.71
CA ASN A 36 -9.12 3.98 14.93
C ASN A 36 -9.04 4.95 13.73
N ALA A 37 -9.37 4.49 12.52
CA ALA A 37 -9.37 5.27 11.28
C ALA A 37 -10.63 5.00 10.44
N PRO A 38 -11.85 5.25 10.95
CA PRO A 38 -13.10 4.91 10.27
C PRO A 38 -13.31 5.66 8.95
N HIS A 39 -12.67 6.80 8.74
CA HIS A 39 -12.68 7.58 7.50
C HIS A 39 -11.81 6.97 6.40
N LEU A 40 -10.79 6.18 6.75
CA LEU A 40 -9.84 5.61 5.79
C LEU A 40 -10.02 4.10 5.56
N VAL A 41 -10.55 3.37 6.56
CA VAL A 41 -10.59 1.90 6.52
C VAL A 41 -12.02 1.42 6.33
N HIS A 42 -12.35 1.05 5.09
CA HIS A 42 -13.68 0.66 4.68
C HIS A 42 -13.81 -0.85 4.50
N VAL A 43 -15.02 -1.37 4.70
CA VAL A 43 -15.32 -2.78 4.41
C VAL A 43 -15.36 -2.98 2.90
N LEU A 44 -14.60 -3.96 2.43
CA LEU A 44 -14.59 -4.39 1.05
C LEU A 44 -15.07 -5.85 0.99
N PRO A 45 -16.18 -6.15 0.29
CA PRO A 45 -16.56 -7.52 -0.01
C PRO A 45 -15.62 -8.14 -1.02
N PHE A 46 -15.33 -9.42 -0.84
CA PHE A 46 -14.49 -10.23 -1.72
C PHE A 46 -15.25 -11.43 -2.24
N MET A 47 -15.17 -11.69 -3.52
CA MET A 47 -15.72 -12.87 -4.16
C MET A 47 -14.60 -13.82 -4.62
N ILE A 48 -14.75 -15.10 -4.31
CA ILE A 48 -13.92 -16.18 -4.85
C ILE A 48 -14.81 -17.02 -5.77
N PRO A 49 -14.69 -16.89 -7.10
CA PRO A 49 -15.48 -17.67 -8.04
C PRO A 49 -15.05 -19.14 -8.02
N ILE A 50 -16.04 -20.04 -8.11
CA ILE A 50 -15.85 -21.47 -8.31
C ILE A 50 -16.12 -21.76 -9.79
N LEU A 51 -15.03 -21.98 -10.52
CA LEU A 51 -15.08 -22.23 -11.95
C LEU A 51 -15.24 -23.74 -12.23
N THR A 52 -15.94 -24.06 -13.29
CA THR A 52 -16.04 -25.41 -13.83
C THR A 52 -14.87 -25.67 -14.77
N LYS A 53 -14.33 -26.88 -14.74
CA LYS A 53 -13.47 -27.40 -15.78
C LYS A 53 -14.28 -28.45 -16.54
N ASN A 54 -14.53 -28.23 -17.82
CA ASN A 54 -15.38 -29.10 -18.66
C ASN A 54 -16.77 -29.38 -18.03
N SER A 55 -17.44 -28.33 -17.53
CA SER A 55 -18.75 -28.39 -16.89
C SER A 55 -18.82 -29.22 -15.58
N VAL A 56 -17.69 -29.67 -15.05
CA VAL A 56 -17.61 -30.43 -13.79
C VAL A 56 -16.98 -29.58 -12.68
N VAL A 57 -17.75 -29.38 -11.59
CA VAL A 57 -17.28 -28.76 -10.36
C VAL A 57 -16.53 -29.80 -9.55
N SER A 58 -15.29 -29.52 -9.16
CA SER A 58 -14.61 -30.33 -8.15
C SER A 58 -15.29 -30.13 -6.79
N LYS A 59 -16.14 -31.08 -6.40
CA LYS A 59 -16.81 -31.09 -5.08
C LYS A 59 -15.79 -31.00 -3.93
N LYS A 60 -14.58 -31.51 -4.12
CA LYS A 60 -13.48 -31.43 -3.14
C LYS A 60 -13.00 -29.98 -2.95
N ILE A 61 -12.80 -29.25 -4.04
CA ILE A 61 -12.36 -27.83 -3.99
C ILE A 61 -13.44 -26.97 -3.34
N ALA A 62 -14.71 -27.15 -3.73
CA ALA A 62 -15.83 -26.40 -3.16
C ALA A 62 -15.98 -26.65 -1.65
N ARG A 63 -15.82 -27.90 -1.18
CA ARG A 63 -15.87 -28.24 0.25
C ARG A 63 -14.68 -27.68 1.01
N ALA A 64 -13.48 -27.83 0.48
CA ALA A 64 -12.25 -27.29 1.10
C ALA A 64 -12.33 -25.77 1.26
N LEU A 65 -12.82 -25.05 0.24
CA LEU A 65 -13.01 -23.61 0.31
C LEU A 65 -14.10 -23.24 1.34
N GLY A 66 -15.22 -23.97 1.39
CA GLY A 66 -16.25 -23.77 2.41
C GLY A 66 -15.72 -23.95 3.83
N SER A 67 -14.93 -24.98 4.09
CA SER A 67 -14.29 -25.20 5.39
C SER A 67 -13.30 -24.08 5.72
N ALA A 68 -12.54 -23.59 4.75
CA ALA A 68 -11.63 -22.46 4.92
C ALA A 68 -12.39 -21.15 5.25
N MET A 69 -13.56 -20.91 4.65
CA MET A 69 -14.40 -19.76 4.95
C MET A 69 -14.93 -19.80 6.39
N TRP A 70 -15.43 -20.95 6.84
CA TRP A 70 -15.86 -21.13 8.24
C TRP A 70 -14.69 -20.93 9.21
N MET A 71 -13.53 -21.49 8.91
CA MET A 71 -12.34 -21.31 9.74
C MET A 71 -11.90 -19.84 9.79
N TYR A 72 -12.01 -19.11 8.67
CA TYR A 72 -11.72 -17.68 8.60
C TYR A 72 -12.67 -16.88 9.50
N ASP A 73 -13.97 -17.15 9.43
CA ASP A 73 -14.95 -16.46 10.27
C ASP A 73 -14.74 -16.78 11.76
N LEU A 74 -14.55 -18.04 12.13
CA LEU A 74 -14.29 -18.47 13.51
C LEU A 74 -12.97 -17.89 14.05
N THR A 75 -11.94 -17.78 13.22
CA THR A 75 -10.64 -17.15 13.61
C THR A 75 -10.78 -15.66 13.90
N GLY A 76 -11.85 -15.02 13.47
CA GLY A 76 -12.12 -13.61 13.76
C GLY A 76 -12.68 -12.82 12.59
N GLY A 77 -13.03 -13.45 11.47
CA GLY A 77 -13.69 -12.83 10.34
C GLY A 77 -14.98 -12.14 10.76
N TRP A 78 -15.75 -12.76 11.66
CA TRP A 78 -16.99 -12.23 12.24
C TRP A 78 -16.85 -10.82 12.87
N ARG A 79 -15.63 -10.39 13.28
CA ARG A 79 -15.38 -9.06 13.85
C ARG A 79 -15.68 -7.92 12.89
N ILE A 80 -15.87 -8.19 11.61
CA ILE A 80 -16.29 -7.20 10.62
C ILE A 80 -17.80 -6.94 10.64
N GLY A 81 -18.55 -7.78 11.37
CA GLY A 81 -20.01 -7.69 11.50
C GLY A 81 -20.78 -8.45 10.43
N ARG A 82 -20.12 -9.24 9.59
CA ARG A 82 -20.72 -10.04 8.51
C ARG A 82 -19.99 -11.38 8.39
N LEU A 83 -20.75 -12.45 8.12
CA LEU A 83 -20.21 -13.79 7.84
C LEU A 83 -20.12 -14.01 6.33
N HIS A 84 -19.27 -14.97 5.92
CA HIS A 84 -19.22 -15.38 4.53
C HIS A 84 -20.57 -15.95 4.07
N ARG A 85 -20.80 -15.89 2.78
CA ARG A 85 -21.98 -16.52 2.16
C ARG A 85 -21.61 -17.16 0.83
N ARG A 86 -22.34 -18.21 0.47
CA ARG A 86 -22.27 -18.80 -0.86
C ARG A 86 -23.22 -18.07 -1.79
N LEU A 87 -22.77 -17.76 -2.99
CA LEU A 87 -23.53 -17.15 -4.06
C LEU A 87 -23.87 -18.19 -5.13
N SER A 88 -25.08 -18.11 -5.69
CA SER A 88 -25.40 -18.79 -6.94
C SER A 88 -24.55 -18.25 -8.09
N ALA A 89 -24.53 -18.96 -9.21
CA ALA A 89 -23.80 -18.51 -10.38
C ALA A 89 -24.32 -17.16 -10.90
N ASP A 90 -25.64 -16.93 -10.90
CA ASP A 90 -26.23 -15.67 -11.34
C ASP A 90 -25.92 -14.50 -10.39
N ALA A 91 -26.00 -14.73 -9.09
CA ALA A 91 -25.63 -13.74 -8.09
C ALA A 91 -24.13 -13.39 -8.16
N ALA A 92 -23.27 -14.36 -8.43
CA ALA A 92 -21.85 -14.13 -8.61
C ALA A 92 -21.54 -13.40 -9.93
N PHE A 93 -22.23 -13.75 -11.01
CA PHE A 93 -22.11 -13.09 -12.31
C PHE A 93 -22.53 -11.62 -12.25
N ALA A 94 -23.55 -11.27 -11.45
CA ALA A 94 -23.96 -9.89 -11.26
C ALA A 94 -22.83 -9.01 -10.69
N HIS A 95 -21.92 -9.58 -9.88
CA HIS A 95 -20.76 -8.88 -9.33
C HIS A 95 -19.56 -8.77 -10.28
N LEU A 96 -19.50 -9.55 -11.36
CA LEU A 96 -18.48 -9.46 -12.41
C LEU A 96 -19.13 -9.91 -13.75
N PRO A 97 -19.92 -9.05 -14.40
CA PRO A 97 -20.70 -9.40 -15.58
C PRO A 97 -19.86 -9.63 -16.85
N THR A 98 -18.59 -9.31 -16.81
CA THR A 98 -17.62 -9.60 -17.90
C THR A 98 -17.00 -11.01 -17.78
N MET A 99 -17.29 -11.76 -16.71
CA MET A 99 -16.80 -13.14 -16.55
C MET A 99 -17.47 -14.08 -17.56
N ALA A 100 -16.77 -15.12 -17.99
CA ALA A 100 -17.34 -16.21 -18.77
C ALA A 100 -18.43 -16.96 -17.95
N ARG A 101 -19.71 -16.62 -18.19
CA ARG A 101 -20.84 -17.12 -17.39
C ARG A 101 -20.96 -18.64 -17.41
N GLU A 102 -20.64 -19.26 -18.55
CA GLU A 102 -20.69 -20.72 -18.73
C GLU A 102 -19.64 -21.47 -17.90
N LYS A 103 -18.57 -20.81 -17.50
CA LYS A 103 -17.52 -21.38 -16.62
C LYS A 103 -17.84 -21.21 -15.14
N LEU A 104 -18.81 -20.36 -14.77
CA LEU A 104 -19.12 -20.02 -13.39
C LEU A 104 -20.18 -20.96 -12.81
N SER A 105 -19.83 -21.71 -11.76
CA SER A 105 -20.74 -22.60 -11.05
C SER A 105 -21.38 -21.95 -9.81
N SER A 106 -20.60 -21.28 -9.01
CA SER A 106 -20.99 -20.59 -7.78
C SER A 106 -19.85 -19.72 -7.32
N ALA A 107 -20.02 -18.99 -6.21
CA ALA A 107 -18.91 -18.28 -5.57
C ALA A 107 -19.07 -18.30 -4.04
N TYR A 108 -17.96 -17.98 -3.33
CA TYR A 108 -18.02 -17.58 -1.94
C TYR A 108 -17.74 -16.08 -1.84
N MET A 109 -18.59 -15.38 -1.09
CA MET A 109 -18.37 -14.00 -0.69
C MET A 109 -17.92 -13.96 0.76
N TYR A 110 -16.86 -13.23 1.05
CA TYR A 110 -16.38 -12.94 2.40
C TYR A 110 -16.00 -11.46 2.52
N TYR A 111 -15.62 -11.01 3.69
CA TYR A 111 -15.42 -9.58 3.94
C TYR A 111 -14.06 -9.32 4.55
N ASP A 112 -13.35 -8.40 3.94
CA ASP A 112 -12.14 -7.79 4.47
C ASP A 112 -12.27 -6.26 4.44
N ALA A 113 -11.18 -5.52 4.45
CA ALA A 113 -11.20 -4.08 4.37
C ALA A 113 -10.13 -3.57 3.40
N GLU A 114 -10.31 -2.35 2.97
CA GLU A 114 -9.35 -1.58 2.17
C GLU A 114 -9.01 -0.27 2.86
N ALA A 115 -7.88 0.32 2.48
CA ALA A 115 -7.49 1.68 2.85
C ALA A 115 -6.56 2.26 1.80
N ASP A 116 -6.65 3.57 1.56
CA ASP A 116 -5.56 4.29 0.87
C ASP A 116 -4.32 4.26 1.79
N ASP A 117 -3.31 3.50 1.39
CA ASP A 117 -2.13 3.24 2.18
C ASP A 117 -1.28 4.49 2.45
N ALA A 118 -1.23 5.46 1.52
CA ALA A 118 -0.53 6.72 1.76
C ALA A 118 -1.31 7.62 2.71
N ARG A 119 -2.64 7.74 2.54
CA ARG A 119 -3.49 8.49 3.47
C ARG A 119 -3.40 7.92 4.88
N LEU A 120 -3.41 6.58 5.01
CA LEU A 120 -3.23 5.92 6.30
C LEU A 120 -1.86 6.24 6.92
N THR A 121 -0.78 6.22 6.12
CA THR A 121 0.56 6.58 6.60
C THR A 121 0.62 8.04 7.05
N LEU A 122 0.06 8.97 6.28
CA LEU A 122 0.00 10.39 6.66
C LEU A 122 -0.82 10.60 7.94
N SER A 123 -1.96 9.92 8.08
CA SER A 123 -2.77 9.97 9.29
C SER A 123 -2.01 9.47 10.53
N VAL A 124 -1.19 8.42 10.39
CA VAL A 124 -0.29 7.94 11.46
C VAL A 124 0.78 8.96 11.81
N LEU A 125 1.44 9.56 10.80
CA LEU A 125 2.47 10.58 11.02
C LEU A 125 1.90 11.84 11.69
N ARG A 126 0.73 12.32 11.22
CA ARG A 126 0.04 13.46 11.85
C ARG A 126 -0.40 13.13 13.28
N SER A 127 -0.88 11.89 13.53
CA SER A 127 -1.17 11.45 14.90
C SER A 127 0.07 11.46 15.79
N ALA A 128 1.24 11.13 15.25
CA ALA A 128 2.50 11.21 16.00
C ALA A 128 2.84 12.67 16.31
N ALA A 129 2.69 13.59 15.34
CA ALA A 129 2.89 15.03 15.54
C ALA A 129 1.93 15.59 16.60
N ASP A 130 0.64 15.22 16.58
CA ASP A 130 -0.37 15.59 17.57
C ASP A 130 0.03 15.13 18.99
N ASN A 131 0.88 14.10 19.09
CA ASN A 131 1.43 13.59 20.35
C ASN A 131 2.87 14.08 20.64
N GLY A 132 3.33 15.12 19.94
CA GLY A 132 4.61 15.81 20.21
C GLY A 132 5.82 15.24 19.47
N ALA A 133 5.64 14.36 18.51
CA ALA A 133 6.76 13.90 17.66
C ALA A 133 7.14 14.97 16.62
N ALA A 134 8.44 15.23 16.43
CA ALA A 134 8.93 15.96 15.28
C ALA A 134 8.95 15.03 14.06
N ILE A 135 8.28 15.43 12.99
CA ILE A 135 8.19 14.68 11.75
C ILE A 135 8.92 15.45 10.65
N ALA A 136 9.84 14.80 9.96
CA ALA A 136 10.54 15.35 8.81
C ALA A 136 10.62 14.30 7.70
N ASN A 137 10.30 14.71 6.48
CA ASN A 137 10.59 13.97 5.25
C ASN A 137 11.86 14.54 4.61
N GLN A 138 12.34 13.89 3.53
CA GLN A 138 13.54 14.30 2.79
C GLN A 138 14.80 14.46 3.68
N CYS A 139 14.85 13.76 4.82
CA CYS A 139 15.99 13.70 5.73
C CYS A 139 16.64 12.32 5.64
N ARG A 140 17.85 12.26 5.08
CA ARG A 140 18.60 11.01 4.92
C ARG A 140 19.51 10.79 6.13
N VAL A 141 19.41 9.63 6.77
CA VAL A 141 20.39 9.20 7.78
C VAL A 141 21.63 8.67 7.06
N GLU A 142 22.78 9.23 7.41
CA GLU A 142 24.09 8.91 6.78
C GLU A 142 25.07 8.25 7.74
N GLY A 143 24.75 8.20 9.04
CA GLY A 143 25.57 7.53 10.01
C GLY A 143 24.94 7.49 11.39
N ILE A 144 25.30 6.47 12.16
CA ILE A 144 24.89 6.27 13.55
C ILE A 144 26.14 5.97 14.36
N ASP A 145 26.55 6.90 15.20
CA ASP A 145 27.69 6.77 16.09
C ASP A 145 27.19 6.51 17.51
N SER A 146 27.48 5.33 18.04
CA SER A 146 26.98 4.86 19.33
C SER A 146 28.11 4.88 20.37
N ALA A 147 28.06 5.79 21.34
CA ALA A 147 29.01 5.80 22.47
C ALA A 147 28.70 4.66 23.47
N ASN A 148 27.44 4.29 23.60
CA ASN A 148 26.93 3.13 24.34
C ASN A 148 25.48 2.84 23.91
N ARG A 149 24.83 1.84 24.53
CA ARG A 149 23.47 1.39 24.15
C ARG A 149 22.37 2.46 24.31
N THR A 150 22.64 3.57 24.98
CA THR A 150 21.66 4.64 25.26
C THR A 150 22.17 6.04 24.93
N GLN A 151 23.26 6.13 24.13
CA GLN A 151 23.82 7.39 23.68
C GLN A 151 24.26 7.28 22.23
N HIS A 152 23.44 7.83 21.34
CA HIS A 152 23.69 7.80 19.90
C HIS A 152 23.75 9.23 19.33
N THR A 153 24.61 9.42 18.34
CA THR A 153 24.64 10.60 17.48
C THR A 153 24.31 10.16 16.05
N VAL A 154 23.19 10.63 15.54
CA VAL A 154 22.73 10.31 14.19
C VAL A 154 23.06 11.47 13.27
N ARG A 155 23.83 11.21 12.20
CA ARG A 155 24.14 12.20 11.17
C ARG A 155 23.03 12.19 10.12
N VAL A 156 22.54 13.38 9.79
CA VAL A 156 21.38 13.55 8.90
C VAL A 156 21.71 14.59 7.84
N HIS A 157 21.35 14.28 6.60
CA HIS A 157 21.35 15.20 5.46
C HIS A 157 19.91 15.62 5.14
N ASP A 158 19.62 16.90 5.28
CA ASP A 158 18.39 17.52 4.75
C ASP A 158 18.54 17.70 3.24
N LEU A 159 17.78 16.93 2.47
CA LEU A 159 17.86 16.93 1.01
C LEU A 159 17.14 18.13 0.37
N VAL A 160 16.33 18.87 1.12
CA VAL A 160 15.66 20.09 0.63
C VAL A 160 16.56 21.30 0.78
N GLY A 161 17.12 21.47 1.97
CA GLY A 161 18.03 22.59 2.27
C GLY A 161 19.49 22.33 1.94
N ASP A 162 19.83 21.12 1.49
CA ASP A 162 21.20 20.64 1.27
C ASP A 162 22.14 20.92 2.45
N THR A 163 21.65 20.65 3.66
CA THR A 163 22.37 20.90 4.91
C THR A 163 22.53 19.65 5.74
N HIS A 164 23.64 19.57 6.48
CA HIS A 164 23.92 18.44 7.37
C HIS A 164 23.76 18.87 8.83
N PHE A 165 23.14 18.01 9.62
CA PHE A 165 22.99 18.21 11.06
C PHE A 165 23.09 16.90 11.83
N THR A 166 23.15 16.97 13.16
CA THR A 166 23.21 15.79 14.02
C THR A 166 22.09 15.78 15.03
N ILE A 167 21.58 14.57 15.34
CA ILE A 167 20.58 14.33 16.38
C ILE A 167 21.24 13.48 17.46
N ARG A 168 21.27 14.01 18.71
CA ARG A 168 21.65 13.23 19.87
C ARG A 168 20.42 12.58 20.48
N THR A 169 20.45 11.26 20.64
CA THR A 169 19.30 10.49 21.11
C THR A 169 19.71 9.36 22.07
N LYS A 170 18.76 8.90 22.86
CA LYS A 170 18.93 7.74 23.76
C LYS A 170 18.60 6.41 23.12
N ALA A 171 17.87 6.42 22.01
CA ALA A 171 17.52 5.21 21.26
C ALA A 171 17.33 5.53 19.78
N VAL A 172 17.61 4.57 18.93
CA VAL A 172 17.37 4.62 17.48
C VAL A 172 16.49 3.44 17.08
N VAL A 173 15.48 3.69 16.26
CA VAL A 173 14.65 2.63 15.66
C VAL A 173 14.84 2.68 14.15
N ASN A 174 15.35 1.60 13.60
CA ASN A 174 15.43 1.36 12.16
C ASN A 174 14.15 0.64 11.70
N ALA A 175 13.28 1.35 10.99
CA ALA A 175 12.04 0.83 10.41
C ALA A 175 12.00 1.06 8.89
N THR A 176 13.15 0.99 8.22
CA THR A 176 13.37 1.41 6.84
C THR A 176 12.97 0.38 5.79
N GLY A 177 12.39 -0.76 6.19
CA GLY A 177 11.85 -1.77 5.28
C GLY A 177 12.93 -2.46 4.45
N VAL A 178 12.94 -2.27 3.12
CA VAL A 178 13.92 -2.94 2.23
C VAL A 178 15.35 -2.42 2.42
N TRP A 179 15.53 -1.23 2.99
CA TRP A 179 16.82 -0.63 3.34
C TRP A 179 17.26 -0.93 4.78
N ALA A 180 16.59 -1.88 5.45
CA ALA A 180 16.90 -2.16 6.86
C ALA A 180 18.36 -2.64 7.05
N ASP A 181 18.89 -3.43 6.13
CA ASP A 181 20.28 -3.88 6.18
C ASP A 181 21.28 -2.75 5.90
N ASP A 182 20.97 -1.83 4.97
CA ASP A 182 21.79 -0.65 4.67
C ASP A 182 21.92 0.27 5.91
N VAL A 183 20.78 0.50 6.60
CA VAL A 183 20.78 1.32 7.83
C VAL A 183 21.45 0.60 9.00
N ARG A 184 21.34 -0.73 9.08
CA ARG A 184 22.11 -1.51 10.07
C ARG A 184 23.61 -1.39 9.86
N ALA A 185 24.06 -1.37 8.60
CA ALA A 185 25.46 -1.18 8.27
C ALA A 185 26.04 0.17 8.73
N LEU A 186 25.19 1.18 9.00
CA LEU A 186 25.62 2.46 9.59
C LEU A 186 25.96 2.36 11.10
N ASP A 187 25.48 1.32 11.79
CA ASP A 187 25.69 1.04 13.21
C ASP A 187 26.62 -0.16 13.46
N GLU A 188 26.54 -1.18 12.60
CA GLU A 188 27.24 -2.43 12.74
C GLU A 188 28.50 -2.44 11.85
N ALA A 189 29.57 -3.13 12.27
CA ALA A 189 30.83 -3.21 11.48
C ALA A 189 30.71 -4.04 10.21
N SER A 190 29.62 -4.81 10.05
CA SER A 190 29.36 -5.66 8.88
C SER A 190 28.02 -5.31 8.26
N HIS A 191 27.94 -5.44 6.92
CA HIS A 191 26.65 -5.30 6.22
C HIS A 191 25.87 -6.60 6.33
N PRO A 192 24.75 -6.63 7.08
CA PRO A 192 23.93 -7.83 7.19
C PRO A 192 23.22 -8.13 5.85
N ASP A 193 22.99 -9.40 5.56
CA ASP A 193 22.22 -9.86 4.39
C ASP A 193 20.99 -10.63 4.86
N THR A 194 20.08 -9.91 5.54
CA THR A 194 18.88 -10.51 6.14
C THR A 194 17.62 -10.29 5.32
N ILE A 195 17.62 -9.31 4.42
CA ILE A 195 16.47 -8.95 3.59
C ILE A 195 16.56 -9.60 2.22
N ARG A 196 15.45 -10.21 1.77
CA ARG A 196 15.24 -10.68 0.40
C ARG A 196 14.06 -9.94 -0.21
N PRO A 197 14.28 -8.92 -1.05
CA PRO A 197 13.21 -8.17 -1.66
C PRO A 197 12.35 -9.03 -2.58
N ALA A 198 11.01 -8.89 -2.47
CA ALA A 198 10.08 -9.49 -3.42
C ALA A 198 9.22 -8.41 -4.06
N LYS A 199 9.27 -8.31 -5.39
CA LYS A 199 8.51 -7.33 -6.17
C LYS A 199 7.04 -7.71 -6.26
N GLY A 200 6.15 -6.74 -6.06
CA GLY A 200 4.72 -6.86 -6.28
C GLY A 200 4.20 -5.71 -7.10
N VAL A 201 3.58 -6.03 -8.22
CA VAL A 201 3.08 -5.06 -9.19
C VAL A 201 1.56 -5.05 -9.24
N HIS A 202 1.00 -3.87 -9.49
CA HIS A 202 -0.42 -3.68 -9.75
C HIS A 202 -0.60 -2.82 -10.99
N LEU A 203 -1.67 -3.10 -11.74
CA LEU A 203 -2.10 -2.34 -12.90
C LEU A 203 -3.45 -1.68 -12.61
N THR A 204 -3.67 -0.49 -13.17
CA THR A 204 -4.98 0.17 -13.19
C THR A 204 -5.51 0.18 -14.61
N VAL A 205 -6.77 -0.17 -14.77
CA VAL A 205 -7.49 -0.15 -16.05
C VAL A 205 -8.86 0.55 -15.87
N PRO A 206 -9.49 1.06 -16.96
CA PRO A 206 -10.84 1.59 -16.89
C PRO A 206 -11.82 0.54 -16.35
N TRP A 207 -12.70 0.94 -15.44
CA TRP A 207 -13.66 0.03 -14.83
C TRP A 207 -14.60 -0.62 -15.85
N GLU A 208 -14.93 0.06 -16.92
CA GLU A 208 -15.80 -0.40 -18.02
C GLU A 208 -15.28 -1.70 -18.67
N LYS A 209 -13.99 -1.95 -18.61
CA LYS A 209 -13.36 -3.18 -19.12
C LYS A 209 -13.59 -4.39 -18.19
N VAL A 210 -13.87 -4.17 -16.92
CA VAL A 210 -13.99 -5.24 -15.90
C VAL A 210 -15.37 -5.29 -15.29
N ARG A 211 -15.95 -4.15 -14.91
CA ARG A 211 -17.31 -3.96 -14.34
C ARG A 211 -17.55 -4.69 -13.02
N ASN A 212 -16.52 -4.89 -12.22
CA ASN A 212 -16.69 -5.47 -10.89
C ASN A 212 -17.15 -4.41 -9.88
N ASP A 213 -18.16 -4.72 -9.07
CA ASP A 213 -18.65 -3.85 -7.99
C ASP A 213 -18.07 -4.21 -6.60
N ILE A 214 -17.40 -5.36 -6.51
CA ILE A 214 -16.69 -5.85 -5.32
C ILE A 214 -15.30 -6.37 -5.72
N ALA A 215 -14.45 -6.64 -4.75
CA ALA A 215 -13.17 -7.30 -5.02
C ALA A 215 -13.37 -8.75 -5.45
N VAL A 216 -12.66 -9.19 -6.47
CA VAL A 216 -12.71 -10.57 -6.98
C VAL A 216 -11.32 -11.19 -6.90
N VAL A 217 -11.26 -12.42 -6.42
CA VAL A 217 -10.02 -13.22 -6.38
C VAL A 217 -9.99 -14.12 -7.60
N ILE A 218 -9.08 -13.87 -8.53
CA ILE A 218 -8.94 -14.65 -9.77
C ILE A 218 -7.73 -15.57 -9.72
N PRO A 219 -7.81 -16.80 -10.23
CA PRO A 219 -6.66 -17.70 -10.32
C PRO A 219 -5.71 -17.25 -11.43
N VAL A 220 -4.42 -17.50 -11.24
CA VAL A 220 -3.42 -17.36 -12.30
C VAL A 220 -3.26 -18.69 -13.04
N PRO A 221 -3.47 -18.75 -14.36
CA PRO A 221 -3.41 -20.02 -15.09
C PRO A 221 -2.04 -20.70 -15.06
N SER A 222 -0.97 -19.92 -15.02
CA SER A 222 0.42 -20.39 -15.11
C SER A 222 0.99 -20.87 -13.77
N ASP A 223 0.35 -20.54 -12.64
CA ASP A 223 0.85 -20.93 -11.32
C ASP A 223 -0.27 -21.12 -10.28
N LYS A 224 0.10 -21.36 -9.00
CA LYS A 224 -0.85 -21.56 -7.89
C LYS A 224 -1.27 -20.27 -7.19
N ARG A 225 -0.91 -19.12 -7.74
CA ARG A 225 -1.22 -17.82 -7.16
C ARG A 225 -2.60 -17.33 -7.57
N SER A 226 -3.06 -16.30 -6.90
CA SER A 226 -4.28 -15.60 -7.25
C SER A 226 -4.01 -14.10 -7.23
N LEU A 227 -4.67 -13.36 -8.11
CA LEU A 227 -4.67 -11.91 -8.13
C LEU A 227 -5.97 -11.38 -7.53
N PHE A 228 -5.90 -10.16 -7.03
CA PHE A 228 -7.07 -9.38 -6.66
C PHE A 228 -7.44 -8.44 -7.80
N VAL A 229 -8.72 -8.36 -8.10
CA VAL A 229 -9.36 -7.44 -9.04
C VAL A 229 -10.27 -6.56 -8.21
N VAL A 230 -9.90 -5.31 -8.00
CA VAL A 230 -10.52 -4.43 -7.01
C VAL A 230 -11.07 -3.17 -7.68
N PRO A 231 -12.37 -2.84 -7.49
CA PRO A 231 -12.95 -1.63 -8.04
C PRO A 231 -12.39 -0.41 -7.29
N TRP A 232 -12.11 0.67 -8.01
CA TRP A 232 -11.45 1.84 -7.43
C TRP A 232 -12.06 3.16 -7.90
N ILE A 233 -12.21 4.11 -6.99
CA ILE A 233 -12.87 5.40 -7.16
C ILE A 233 -14.36 5.23 -7.50
N SER A 234 -15.19 5.13 -6.47
CA SER A 234 -16.65 5.05 -6.58
C SER A 234 -17.21 6.33 -7.22
N ARG A 235 -18.22 6.18 -8.09
CA ARG A 235 -19.02 7.28 -8.65
C ARG A 235 -20.27 7.57 -7.80
N GLY A 236 -20.52 6.79 -6.73
CA GLY A 236 -21.68 6.96 -5.84
C GLY A 236 -22.96 6.27 -6.31
N ASP A 237 -23.01 5.79 -7.54
CA ASP A 237 -24.16 5.11 -8.16
C ASP A 237 -24.00 3.58 -8.23
N GLY A 238 -23.00 3.03 -7.55
CA GLY A 238 -22.65 1.61 -7.61
C GLY A 238 -21.67 1.26 -8.71
N THR A 239 -21.24 2.24 -9.52
CA THR A 239 -20.17 2.12 -10.52
C THR A 239 -18.86 2.76 -10.05
N TYR A 240 -17.78 2.50 -10.78
CA TYR A 240 -16.45 2.97 -10.44
C TYR A 240 -15.78 3.61 -11.65
N GLN A 241 -14.67 4.32 -11.42
CA GLN A 241 -13.89 4.89 -12.51
C GLN A 241 -12.84 3.91 -13.02
N PHE A 242 -12.23 3.16 -12.09
CA PHE A 242 -11.12 2.27 -12.38
C PHE A 242 -11.29 0.93 -11.67
N THR A 243 -10.52 -0.05 -12.14
CA THR A 243 -10.24 -1.31 -11.45
C THR A 243 -8.73 -1.46 -11.38
N TYR A 244 -8.20 -1.81 -10.21
CA TYR A 244 -6.80 -2.22 -10.12
C TYR A 244 -6.67 -3.73 -9.94
N ILE A 245 -5.62 -4.29 -10.54
CA ILE A 245 -5.36 -5.73 -10.57
C ILE A 245 -3.95 -5.99 -10.02
N GLY A 246 -3.78 -6.97 -9.18
CA GLY A 246 -2.49 -7.40 -8.61
C GLY A 246 -2.67 -8.46 -7.54
N THR A 247 -1.60 -9.04 -7.06
CA THR A 247 -0.23 -8.59 -7.18
C THR A 247 0.68 -9.73 -7.65
N THR A 248 1.72 -9.41 -8.38
CA THR A 248 2.83 -10.34 -8.63
C THR A 248 3.60 -10.65 -7.33
N ASP A 249 4.44 -11.66 -7.34
CA ASP A 249 5.32 -12.02 -6.21
C ASP A 249 6.62 -12.60 -6.81
N THR A 250 7.51 -11.70 -7.24
CA THR A 250 8.72 -12.02 -7.99
C THR A 250 9.95 -11.75 -7.13
N ASP A 251 10.88 -12.70 -7.08
CA ASP A 251 12.18 -12.49 -6.45
C ASP A 251 12.91 -11.36 -7.17
N TYR A 252 13.34 -10.33 -6.45
CA TYR A 252 13.82 -9.10 -7.06
C TYR A 252 15.31 -8.87 -6.80
N LYS A 253 16.06 -8.61 -7.87
CA LYS A 253 17.51 -8.36 -7.85
C LYS A 253 17.90 -7.01 -8.47
N GLY A 254 16.93 -6.20 -8.84
CA GLY A 254 17.15 -4.88 -9.43
C GLY A 254 17.32 -3.78 -8.37
N PRO A 255 17.37 -2.50 -8.81
CA PRO A 255 17.51 -1.34 -7.93
C PRO A 255 16.36 -1.24 -6.93
N VAL A 256 16.67 -1.15 -5.63
CA VAL A 256 15.65 -1.12 -4.57
C VAL A 256 14.96 0.26 -4.43
N ASN A 257 15.58 1.33 -4.91
CA ASN A 257 15.08 2.70 -4.73
C ASN A 257 13.85 2.99 -5.60
N ASP A 258 13.82 2.51 -6.83
CA ASP A 258 12.70 2.75 -7.76
C ASP A 258 12.39 1.50 -8.59
N PRO A 259 11.81 0.46 -7.96
CA PRO A 259 11.44 -0.78 -8.66
C PRO A 259 10.35 -0.47 -9.68
N GLN A 260 10.59 -0.82 -10.94
CA GLN A 260 9.69 -0.57 -12.04
C GLN A 260 8.78 -1.77 -12.34
N CYS A 261 7.63 -1.46 -12.98
CA CYS A 261 6.75 -2.45 -13.59
C CYS A 261 7.26 -2.74 -15.01
N THR A 262 7.68 -3.96 -15.27
CA THR A 262 8.22 -4.38 -16.57
C THR A 262 7.15 -5.02 -17.44
N ARG A 263 7.47 -5.24 -18.72
CA ARG A 263 6.59 -5.93 -19.67
C ARG A 263 6.13 -7.30 -19.14
N ASP A 264 7.04 -8.08 -18.56
CA ASP A 264 6.73 -9.40 -18.01
C ASP A 264 5.67 -9.34 -16.91
N ASP A 265 5.72 -8.29 -16.05
CA ASP A 265 4.71 -8.07 -15.00
C ASP A 265 3.33 -7.76 -15.60
N ILE A 266 3.29 -6.89 -16.62
CA ILE A 266 2.04 -6.48 -17.29
C ILE A 266 1.41 -7.69 -17.98
N GLU A 267 2.17 -8.42 -18.77
CA GLU A 267 1.71 -9.61 -19.49
C GLU A 267 1.18 -10.68 -18.50
N TYR A 268 1.88 -10.89 -17.39
CA TYR A 268 1.45 -11.83 -16.36
C TYR A 268 0.09 -11.46 -15.76
N VAL A 269 -0.11 -10.18 -15.44
CA VAL A 269 -1.36 -9.70 -14.83
C VAL A 269 -2.50 -9.71 -15.85
N LEU A 270 -2.27 -9.23 -17.08
CA LEU A 270 -3.27 -9.22 -18.15
C LEU A 270 -3.66 -10.63 -18.57
N ALA A 271 -2.72 -11.57 -18.67
CA ALA A 271 -3.03 -12.97 -18.98
C ALA A 271 -3.96 -13.60 -17.95
N ALA A 272 -3.74 -13.32 -16.64
CA ALA A 272 -4.61 -13.81 -15.59
C ALA A 272 -6.00 -13.16 -15.62
N LEU A 273 -6.07 -11.86 -15.91
CA LEU A 273 -7.35 -11.15 -16.04
C LEU A 273 -8.14 -11.67 -17.24
N ASN A 274 -7.54 -11.73 -18.43
CA ASN A 274 -8.19 -12.15 -19.68
C ASN A 274 -8.59 -13.64 -19.68
N ALA A 275 -7.94 -14.47 -18.86
CA ALA A 275 -8.41 -15.84 -18.62
C ALA A 275 -9.73 -15.89 -17.84
N THR A 276 -10.12 -14.80 -17.19
CA THR A 276 -11.31 -14.69 -16.32
C THR A 276 -12.43 -13.87 -16.95
N VAL A 277 -12.10 -12.76 -17.62
CA VAL A 277 -13.06 -11.86 -18.29
C VAL A 277 -13.02 -12.03 -19.81
N ASN A 278 -14.14 -11.66 -20.47
CA ASN A 278 -14.31 -11.80 -21.92
C ASN A 278 -14.07 -10.48 -22.70
N THR A 279 -13.52 -9.46 -22.05
CA THR A 279 -13.44 -8.10 -22.60
C THR A 279 -12.12 -7.79 -23.31
N ASP A 280 -11.19 -8.73 -23.38
CA ASP A 280 -9.86 -8.57 -24.01
C ASP A 280 -9.17 -7.26 -23.59
N VAL A 281 -8.72 -7.23 -22.34
CA VAL A 281 -7.99 -6.07 -21.79
C VAL A 281 -6.56 -6.09 -22.30
N THR A 282 -6.15 -5.01 -22.95
CA THR A 282 -4.85 -4.91 -23.61
C THR A 282 -3.88 -3.99 -22.85
N PHE A 283 -2.65 -3.91 -23.33
CA PHE A 283 -1.61 -3.02 -22.78
C PHE A 283 -2.06 -1.54 -22.86
N GLU A 284 -2.74 -1.15 -23.93
CA GLU A 284 -3.24 0.22 -24.15
C GLU A 284 -4.34 0.62 -23.14
N ASP A 285 -5.02 -0.34 -22.54
CA ASP A 285 -6.01 -0.10 -21.48
C ASP A 285 -5.37 0.19 -20.10
N VAL A 286 -4.06 -0.02 -19.94
CA VAL A 286 -3.37 0.25 -18.68
C VAL A 286 -3.16 1.74 -18.51
N THR A 287 -3.90 2.34 -17.58
CA THR A 287 -3.86 3.79 -17.31
C THR A 287 -2.83 4.18 -16.27
N GLY A 288 -2.43 3.24 -15.41
CA GLY A 288 -1.44 3.46 -14.37
C GLY A 288 -0.87 2.16 -13.82
N VAL A 289 0.32 2.23 -13.25
CA VAL A 289 1.01 1.09 -12.65
C VAL A 289 1.65 1.49 -11.33
N TRP A 290 1.91 0.52 -10.47
CA TRP A 290 2.86 0.69 -9.37
C TRP A 290 3.55 -0.61 -9.00
N SER A 291 4.82 -0.49 -8.66
CA SER A 291 5.66 -1.58 -8.21
C SER A 291 6.20 -1.29 -6.81
N GLY A 292 6.11 -2.26 -5.91
CA GLY A 292 6.60 -2.15 -4.53
C GLY A 292 7.38 -3.38 -4.11
N LEU A 293 8.34 -3.20 -3.21
CA LEU A 293 9.14 -4.29 -2.66
C LEU A 293 8.66 -4.70 -1.28
N ARG A 294 8.52 -6.01 -1.06
CA ARG A 294 8.29 -6.60 0.26
C ARG A 294 9.62 -6.91 0.90
N PRO A 295 9.91 -6.41 2.11
CA PRO A 295 11.13 -6.76 2.86
C PRO A 295 10.96 -8.13 3.52
N LEU A 296 11.08 -9.21 2.75
CA LEU A 296 11.01 -10.55 3.30
C LEU A 296 12.31 -10.87 4.04
N VAL A 297 12.17 -11.49 5.22
CA VAL A 297 13.33 -11.84 6.04
C VAL A 297 13.77 -13.25 5.71
N LYS A 298 15.06 -13.45 5.40
CA LYS A 298 15.66 -14.76 5.23
C LYS A 298 15.53 -15.57 6.53
N MET A 299 15.22 -16.85 6.42
CA MET A 299 15.20 -17.75 7.57
C MET A 299 16.60 -18.35 7.76
N ASP A 300 17.03 -18.50 9.01
CA ASP A 300 18.26 -19.19 9.32
C ASP A 300 18.26 -20.59 8.72
N ASP A 301 19.40 -21.01 8.16
CA ASP A 301 19.59 -22.18 7.29
C ASP A 301 19.13 -23.56 7.83
N SER A 302 18.70 -23.66 9.07
CA SER A 302 18.34 -24.95 9.68
C SER A 302 16.95 -25.49 9.31
N SER A 303 16.10 -24.70 8.62
CA SER A 303 14.75 -25.12 8.23
C SER A 303 14.33 -24.70 6.80
N ALA A 304 15.19 -24.05 6.06
CA ALA A 304 14.88 -23.56 4.73
C ALA A 304 15.21 -24.62 3.67
N LYS A 305 14.21 -25.34 3.18
CA LYS A 305 14.25 -25.78 1.78
C LYS A 305 14.44 -24.53 0.95
N ALA A 306 15.51 -24.46 0.14
CA ALA A 306 15.78 -23.37 -0.80
C ALA A 306 14.52 -23.14 -1.67
N GLY A 307 13.62 -22.26 -1.22
CA GLY A 307 12.26 -22.08 -1.71
C GLY A 307 12.06 -20.69 -2.29
N ARG A 308 10.98 -20.54 -3.02
CA ARG A 308 10.51 -19.28 -3.61
C ARG A 308 10.22 -18.25 -2.51
N THR A 309 10.33 -16.96 -2.81
CA THR A 309 9.93 -15.85 -1.90
C THR A 309 8.52 -16.00 -1.34
N ALA A 310 7.63 -16.68 -2.07
CA ALA A 310 6.26 -17.00 -1.64
C ALA A 310 6.19 -17.87 -0.36
N ASP A 311 7.25 -18.59 -0.03
CA ASP A 311 7.32 -19.52 1.11
C ASP A 311 8.01 -18.90 2.34
N LEU A 312 8.58 -17.69 2.21
CA LEU A 312 9.22 -16.99 3.31
C LEU A 312 8.19 -16.45 4.31
N SER A 313 8.59 -16.40 5.58
CA SER A 313 7.74 -15.89 6.67
C SER A 313 7.37 -14.43 6.43
N ARG A 314 6.07 -14.12 6.57
CA ARG A 314 5.54 -12.75 6.54
C ARG A 314 5.27 -12.20 7.93
N ARG A 315 5.83 -12.82 8.97
CA ARG A 315 5.85 -12.26 10.31
C ARG A 315 6.93 -11.19 10.37
N HIS A 316 6.68 -10.14 11.12
CA HIS A 316 7.73 -9.18 11.41
C HIS A 316 8.74 -9.75 12.41
N ARG A 317 9.91 -9.19 12.39
CA ARG A 317 10.97 -9.45 13.37
C ARG A 317 11.43 -8.12 13.97
N VAL A 318 11.70 -8.15 15.26
CA VAL A 318 12.36 -7.06 16.00
C VAL A 318 13.63 -7.64 16.58
N PHE A 319 14.74 -6.96 16.42
CA PHE A 319 16.01 -7.31 16.99
C PHE A 319 16.78 -6.04 17.38
N THR A 320 17.68 -6.16 18.34
CA THR A 320 18.48 -5.06 18.86
C THR A 320 19.94 -5.37 18.63
N SER A 321 20.71 -4.44 18.03
CA SER A 321 22.15 -4.57 17.88
C SER A 321 22.87 -4.51 19.23
N ASP A 322 24.14 -4.90 19.25
CA ASP A 322 24.98 -4.78 20.45
C ASP A 322 25.07 -3.31 20.93
N ASN A 323 25.01 -2.38 20.02
CA ASN A 323 25.02 -0.96 20.28
C ASN A 323 23.66 -0.40 20.78
N GLY A 324 22.58 -1.19 20.74
CA GLY A 324 21.25 -0.79 21.23
C GLY A 324 20.32 -0.21 20.18
N VAL A 325 20.69 -0.24 18.89
CA VAL A 325 19.80 0.15 17.79
C VAL A 325 18.76 -0.95 17.57
N VAL A 326 17.48 -0.58 17.60
CA VAL A 326 16.35 -1.49 17.41
C VAL A 326 15.95 -1.49 15.93
N THR A 327 15.96 -2.66 15.31
CA THR A 327 15.49 -2.82 13.92
C THR A 327 14.19 -3.61 13.89
N VAL A 328 13.18 -3.10 13.17
CA VAL A 328 11.93 -3.80 12.86
C VAL A 328 11.78 -3.96 11.35
N THR A 329 11.57 -5.19 10.89
CA THR A 329 11.43 -5.51 9.46
C THR A 329 10.45 -6.65 9.19
N GLY A 330 10.04 -6.85 7.94
CA GLY A 330 9.02 -7.82 7.56
C GLY A 330 7.61 -7.33 7.87
N GLY A 331 6.69 -8.27 8.13
CA GLY A 331 5.31 -7.97 8.53
C GLY A 331 4.39 -7.54 7.40
N LYS A 332 3.27 -6.91 7.76
CA LYS A 332 2.20 -6.49 6.84
C LYS A 332 1.65 -5.13 7.23
N LEU A 333 1.12 -4.39 6.24
CA LEU A 333 0.40 -3.14 6.49
C LEU A 333 -0.73 -3.32 7.54
N THR A 334 -1.49 -4.41 7.47
CA THR A 334 -2.57 -4.70 8.43
C THR A 334 -2.10 -4.73 9.89
N THR A 335 -0.87 -5.18 10.15
CA THR A 335 -0.33 -5.38 11.51
C THR A 335 0.71 -4.33 11.91
N TYR A 336 0.81 -3.21 11.17
CA TYR A 336 1.82 -2.17 11.42
C TYR A 336 1.83 -1.66 12.87
N ARG A 337 0.64 -1.53 13.49
CA ARG A 337 0.52 -1.08 14.88
C ARG A 337 1.16 -2.06 15.87
N GLU A 338 0.94 -3.37 15.66
CA GLU A 338 1.56 -4.42 16.51
C GLU A 338 3.07 -4.46 16.29
N MET A 339 3.54 -4.28 15.05
CA MET A 339 4.98 -4.13 14.76
C MET A 339 5.58 -2.94 15.51
N ALA A 340 4.88 -1.80 15.53
CA ALA A 340 5.32 -0.63 16.28
C ALA A 340 5.28 -0.85 17.79
N GLU A 341 4.26 -1.57 18.33
CA GLU A 341 4.19 -1.95 19.75
C GLU A 341 5.43 -2.77 20.14
N ASP A 342 5.75 -3.82 19.37
CA ASP A 342 6.89 -4.70 19.64
C ASP A 342 8.24 -3.95 19.53
N ALA A 343 8.38 -3.03 18.56
CA ALA A 343 9.59 -2.21 18.41
C ALA A 343 9.77 -1.24 19.59
N VAL A 344 8.67 -0.60 20.06
CA VAL A 344 8.71 0.31 21.21
C VAL A 344 8.95 -0.44 22.53
N ASP A 345 8.44 -1.67 22.65
CA ASP A 345 8.73 -2.54 23.81
C ASP A 345 10.23 -2.87 23.85
N ALA A 346 10.87 -3.18 22.71
CA ALA A 346 12.32 -3.40 22.61
C ALA A 346 13.12 -2.12 22.99
N VAL A 347 12.69 -0.94 22.52
CA VAL A 347 13.28 0.35 22.93
C VAL A 347 13.15 0.55 24.46
N SER A 348 12.00 0.19 25.02
CA SER A 348 11.76 0.32 26.46
C SER A 348 12.71 -0.58 27.29
N GLU A 349 13.03 -1.77 26.77
CA GLU A 349 14.04 -2.65 27.37
C GLU A 349 15.44 -2.03 27.33
N VAL A 350 15.85 -1.47 26.18
CA VAL A 350 17.14 -0.77 26.04
C VAL A 350 17.25 0.40 27.02
N LEU A 351 16.16 1.16 27.19
CA LEU A 351 16.12 2.33 28.09
C LEU A 351 15.86 1.97 29.56
N GLY A 352 15.62 0.72 29.90
CA GLY A 352 15.28 0.30 31.26
C GLY A 352 13.93 0.84 31.76
N THR A 353 12.99 1.13 30.83
CA THR A 353 11.68 1.71 31.14
C THR A 353 10.56 0.71 30.89
N LYS A 354 9.39 0.92 31.52
CA LYS A 354 8.18 0.14 31.23
C LYS A 354 7.02 1.08 30.96
N THR A 355 6.54 1.09 29.72
CA THR A 355 5.41 1.94 29.34
C THR A 355 4.32 1.09 28.69
N ARG A 356 3.09 1.25 29.15
CA ARG A 356 1.95 0.51 28.58
C ARG A 356 1.56 1.11 27.23
N CYS A 357 1.46 0.27 26.19
CA CYS A 357 0.96 0.65 24.88
C CYS A 357 -0.50 1.14 24.95
N ARG A 358 -0.77 2.33 24.41
CA ARG A 358 -2.11 2.95 24.33
C ARG A 358 -2.69 2.94 22.89
N THR A 359 -1.92 2.54 21.88
CA THR A 359 -2.30 2.66 20.46
C THR A 359 -3.43 1.70 20.03
N LYS A 360 -3.81 0.72 20.87
CA LYS A 360 -4.88 -0.25 20.56
C LYS A 360 -6.25 0.40 20.33
N SER A 361 -6.51 1.53 20.95
CA SER A 361 -7.78 2.27 20.89
C SER A 361 -7.58 3.77 20.65
N MET A 362 -6.41 4.17 20.14
CA MET A 362 -6.12 5.55 19.82
C MET A 362 -6.67 5.89 18.43
N SER A 363 -7.59 6.84 18.39
CA SER A 363 -8.08 7.39 17.12
C SER A 363 -6.94 8.06 16.36
N LEU A 364 -6.85 7.79 15.06
CA LEU A 364 -5.89 8.45 14.20
C LEU A 364 -6.37 9.85 13.81
N HIS A 365 -5.44 10.70 13.43
CA HIS A 365 -5.71 12.04 12.90
C HIS A 365 -6.74 11.95 11.76
N GLY A 366 -7.70 12.88 11.72
CA GLY A 366 -8.81 12.84 10.79
C GLY A 366 -10.03 11.99 11.24
N ALA A 367 -9.89 11.15 12.27
CA ALA A 367 -10.98 10.29 12.75
C ALA A 367 -11.97 10.97 13.70
N LYS A 368 -11.69 12.17 14.19
CA LYS A 368 -12.52 12.89 15.18
C LYS A 368 -13.96 13.09 14.67
N GLY A 369 -14.94 12.76 15.49
CA GLY A 369 -16.35 12.87 15.12
C GLY A 369 -16.85 11.83 14.11
N ARG A 370 -16.03 10.87 13.73
CA ARG A 370 -16.36 9.82 12.76
C ARG A 370 -16.68 8.50 13.44
N SER A 371 -17.57 7.72 12.85
CA SER A 371 -17.88 6.37 13.33
C SER A 371 -17.81 5.34 12.21
N ILE A 372 -17.60 4.08 12.57
CA ILE A 372 -17.61 2.95 11.62
C ILE A 372 -18.92 2.87 10.83
N ARG A 373 -20.05 3.30 11.42
CA ARG A 373 -21.37 3.26 10.80
C ARG A 373 -21.60 4.39 9.79
N ALA A 374 -20.88 5.52 9.97
CA ALA A 374 -20.94 6.69 9.11
C ALA A 374 -19.84 6.69 8.05
N SER A 375 -19.37 5.50 7.61
CA SER A 375 -18.38 5.39 6.55
C SER A 375 -18.89 6.02 5.25
N GLN A 376 -18.31 7.17 4.89
CA GLN A 376 -18.69 7.96 3.71
C GLN A 376 -17.70 7.71 2.58
N ARG A 377 -17.57 6.42 2.18
CA ARG A 377 -16.68 6.01 1.08
C ARG A 377 -16.95 6.81 -0.21
N ASP A 378 -18.20 7.18 -0.42
CA ASP A 378 -18.63 7.84 -1.65
C ASP A 378 -18.43 9.37 -1.61
N HIS A 379 -18.05 9.95 -0.47
CA HIS A 379 -17.69 11.35 -0.34
C HIS A 379 -16.17 11.52 -0.40
N HIS A 380 -15.67 12.04 -1.51
CA HIS A 380 -14.24 12.11 -1.81
C HIS A 380 -13.40 12.72 -0.68
N LEU A 381 -13.73 13.95 -0.24
CA LEU A 381 -12.95 14.62 0.82
C LEU A 381 -13.13 13.94 2.18
N ASP A 382 -14.36 13.63 2.57
CA ASP A 382 -14.63 12.98 3.86
C ASP A 382 -13.96 11.61 3.99
N GLY A 383 -13.97 10.80 2.94
CA GLY A 383 -13.38 9.49 2.90
C GLY A 383 -11.84 9.49 2.87
N ARG A 384 -11.22 10.63 2.54
CA ARG A 384 -9.76 10.77 2.44
C ARG A 384 -9.16 11.56 3.59
N TYR A 385 -9.83 12.61 4.04
CA TYR A 385 -9.30 13.58 5.01
C TYR A 385 -10.03 13.53 6.36
N GLY A 386 -11.23 12.92 6.41
CA GLY A 386 -11.99 12.85 7.66
C GLY A 386 -12.38 14.24 8.17
N SER A 387 -11.99 14.57 9.42
CA SER A 387 -12.28 15.91 9.98
C SER A 387 -11.59 17.06 9.23
N ASP A 388 -10.46 16.79 8.59
CA ASP A 388 -9.67 17.79 7.89
C ASP A 388 -10.30 18.21 6.54
N ALA A 389 -11.34 17.51 6.09
CA ALA A 389 -12.15 17.97 4.96
C ALA A 389 -12.69 19.40 5.15
N ALA A 390 -12.88 19.83 6.41
CA ALA A 390 -13.28 21.18 6.74
C ALA A 390 -12.19 22.22 6.40
N ASP A 391 -10.92 21.88 6.58
CA ASP A 391 -9.80 22.77 6.24
C ASP A 391 -9.69 22.95 4.73
N ILE A 392 -9.89 21.86 3.95
CA ILE A 392 -9.95 21.95 2.48
C ILE A 392 -11.14 22.77 2.03
N ALA A 393 -12.31 22.61 2.66
CA ALA A 393 -13.47 23.45 2.38
C ALA A 393 -13.22 24.93 2.70
N ALA A 394 -12.47 25.24 3.76
CA ALA A 394 -12.07 26.61 4.09
C ALA A 394 -11.12 27.21 3.05
N LEU A 395 -10.17 26.42 2.51
CA LEU A 395 -9.33 26.85 1.39
C LEU A 395 -10.17 27.22 0.16
N ILE A 396 -11.15 26.38 -0.20
CA ILE A 396 -12.06 26.65 -1.32
C ILE A 396 -12.93 27.91 -1.06
N ALA A 397 -13.37 28.11 0.18
CA ALA A 397 -14.15 29.30 0.54
C ALA A 397 -13.33 30.60 0.45
N SER A 398 -12.01 30.52 0.73
CA SER A 398 -11.09 31.66 0.61
C SER A 398 -10.69 31.96 -0.84
N ASP A 399 -10.61 30.92 -1.67
CA ASP A 399 -10.29 30.97 -3.11
C ASP A 399 -11.16 29.97 -3.89
N PRO A 400 -12.31 30.41 -4.46
CA PRO A 400 -13.21 29.54 -5.21
C PRO A 400 -12.56 28.85 -6.43
N SER A 401 -11.44 29.37 -6.96
CA SER A 401 -10.72 28.75 -8.08
C SER A 401 -10.13 27.38 -7.71
N LEU A 402 -9.93 27.12 -6.41
CA LEU A 402 -9.43 25.87 -5.86
C LEU A 402 -10.47 24.73 -5.88
N SER A 403 -11.75 25.02 -6.15
CA SER A 403 -12.81 24.02 -6.28
C SER A 403 -12.71 23.20 -7.58
N GLY A 404 -11.96 23.67 -8.57
CA GLY A 404 -11.78 22.99 -9.85
C GLY A 404 -10.96 21.69 -9.73
N PRO A 405 -11.03 20.81 -10.74
CA PRO A 405 -10.25 19.58 -10.78
C PRO A 405 -8.75 19.90 -10.85
N LEU A 406 -7.96 19.14 -10.10
CA LEU A 406 -6.49 19.15 -10.17
C LEU A 406 -5.99 18.42 -11.41
N VAL A 407 -6.60 17.27 -11.70
CA VAL A 407 -6.31 16.44 -12.86
C VAL A 407 -7.64 16.13 -13.54
N ASP A 408 -7.71 16.38 -14.84
CA ASP A 408 -8.93 16.17 -15.61
C ASP A 408 -9.40 14.72 -15.56
N GLY A 409 -10.71 14.53 -15.40
CA GLY A 409 -11.33 13.21 -15.27
C GLY A 409 -11.08 12.49 -13.94
N LEU A 410 -10.35 13.07 -12.99
CA LEU A 410 -10.12 12.52 -11.66
C LEU A 410 -10.81 13.34 -10.56
N PRO A 411 -11.14 12.76 -9.40
CA PRO A 411 -11.94 13.41 -8.37
C PRO A 411 -11.16 14.44 -7.54
N TYR A 412 -9.87 14.61 -7.77
CA TYR A 412 -9.00 15.45 -6.96
C TYR A 412 -9.18 16.93 -7.27
N LEU A 413 -9.28 17.74 -6.23
CA LEU A 413 -9.46 19.18 -6.33
C LEU A 413 -8.12 19.93 -6.26
N ARG A 414 -8.07 21.12 -6.85
CA ARG A 414 -6.89 22.02 -6.77
C ARG A 414 -6.54 22.36 -5.32
N ALA A 415 -7.55 22.50 -4.45
CA ALA A 415 -7.38 22.70 -3.01
C ALA A 415 -6.57 21.57 -2.34
N GLU A 416 -6.65 20.34 -2.83
CA GLU A 416 -5.88 19.23 -2.27
C GLU A 416 -4.38 19.38 -2.54
N ALA A 417 -3.97 20.02 -3.64
CA ALA A 417 -2.57 20.33 -3.91
C ALA A 417 -2.02 21.37 -2.92
N VAL A 418 -2.80 22.42 -2.66
CA VAL A 418 -2.47 23.44 -1.65
C VAL A 418 -2.36 22.81 -0.26
N TYR A 419 -3.35 22.00 0.12
CA TYR A 419 -3.38 21.30 1.40
C TYR A 419 -2.22 20.34 1.56
N ALA A 420 -1.82 19.65 0.49
CA ALA A 420 -0.67 18.73 0.48
C ALA A 420 0.64 19.43 0.87
N VAL A 421 0.86 20.66 0.42
CA VAL A 421 2.05 21.45 0.77
C VAL A 421 1.91 22.00 2.18
N THR A 422 0.81 22.66 2.50
CA THR A 422 0.66 23.43 3.75
C THR A 422 0.46 22.55 4.98
N HIS A 423 -0.06 21.31 4.84
CA HIS A 423 -0.42 20.44 5.95
C HIS A 423 0.20 19.04 5.90
N GLU A 424 0.74 18.61 4.75
CA GLU A 424 1.17 17.21 4.55
C GLU A 424 2.60 17.09 4.01
N MET A 425 3.41 18.13 4.15
CA MET A 425 4.85 18.12 3.82
C MET A 425 5.13 17.71 2.36
N ALA A 426 4.27 18.05 1.40
CA ALA A 426 4.58 17.85 0.00
C ALA A 426 5.62 18.89 -0.45
N THR A 427 6.71 18.44 -1.07
CA THR A 427 7.84 19.25 -1.51
C THR A 427 8.13 19.08 -3.00
N SER A 428 7.31 18.33 -3.72
CA SER A 428 7.46 18.11 -5.16
C SER A 428 6.10 17.84 -5.83
N ILE A 429 6.07 17.97 -7.16
CA ILE A 429 4.90 17.60 -7.97
C ILE A 429 4.58 16.12 -7.80
N ASP A 430 5.60 15.25 -7.74
CA ASP A 430 5.41 13.81 -7.52
C ASP A 430 4.83 13.51 -6.13
N ASP A 431 5.14 14.29 -5.11
CA ASP A 431 4.46 14.18 -3.82
C ASP A 431 2.95 14.42 -3.96
N VAL A 432 2.56 15.47 -4.65
CA VAL A 432 1.14 15.81 -4.85
C VAL A 432 0.43 14.77 -5.70
N LEU A 433 0.94 14.48 -6.91
CA LEU A 433 0.24 13.68 -7.91
C LEU A 433 0.34 12.17 -7.67
N SER A 434 1.38 11.69 -6.96
CA SER A 434 1.58 10.25 -6.72
C SER A 434 1.28 9.82 -5.29
N ARG A 435 1.54 10.68 -4.27
CA ARG A 435 1.53 10.30 -2.86
C ARG A 435 0.40 10.94 -2.05
N ARG A 436 0.06 12.21 -2.27
CA ARG A 436 -1.03 12.92 -1.55
C ARG A 436 -2.37 12.70 -2.24
N THR A 437 -2.40 12.80 -3.57
CA THR A 437 -3.47 12.24 -4.39
C THR A 437 -3.09 10.83 -4.85
N ARG A 438 -3.71 10.28 -5.84
CA ARG A 438 -3.32 9.01 -6.50
C ARG A 438 -3.41 9.16 -8.01
N ALA A 439 -3.35 10.39 -8.47
CA ALA A 439 -3.59 10.74 -9.86
C ALA A 439 -2.72 9.91 -10.82
N ARG A 440 -1.40 9.86 -10.56
CA ARG A 440 -0.45 9.09 -11.39
C ARG A 440 -0.79 7.60 -11.45
N LEU A 441 -1.24 6.99 -10.34
CA LEU A 441 -1.58 5.58 -10.28
C LEU A 441 -2.91 5.26 -10.98
N LEU A 442 -3.80 6.26 -11.11
CA LEU A 442 -5.10 6.15 -11.78
C LEU A 442 -4.97 6.44 -13.27
N ASN A 443 -4.36 7.57 -13.59
CA ASN A 443 -4.16 8.02 -14.98
C ASN A 443 -2.86 8.82 -15.09
N ARG A 444 -1.79 8.12 -15.47
CA ARG A 444 -0.45 8.70 -15.61
C ARG A 444 -0.42 9.80 -16.68
N ARG A 445 -1.05 9.58 -17.85
CA ARG A 445 -1.05 10.56 -18.95
C ARG A 445 -1.74 11.86 -18.55
N ALA A 446 -2.93 11.79 -17.91
CA ALA A 446 -3.61 12.96 -17.40
C ALA A 446 -2.80 13.69 -16.33
N SER A 447 -2.07 12.96 -15.48
CA SER A 447 -1.19 13.53 -14.45
C SER A 447 0.01 14.27 -15.04
N VAL A 448 0.61 13.76 -16.12
CA VAL A 448 1.67 14.46 -16.87
C VAL A 448 1.14 15.80 -17.43
N THR A 449 -0.05 15.80 -18.03
CA THR A 449 -0.70 17.01 -18.52
C THR A 449 -0.95 18.04 -17.38
N ALA A 450 -1.33 17.56 -16.20
CA ALA A 450 -1.61 18.41 -15.04
C ALA A 450 -0.36 18.93 -14.30
N ALA A 451 0.85 18.46 -14.64
CA ALA A 451 2.07 18.77 -13.90
C ALA A 451 2.35 20.29 -13.84
N ARG A 452 2.19 21.02 -14.96
CA ARG A 452 2.39 22.47 -15.01
C ARG A 452 1.38 23.22 -14.13
N ALA A 453 0.09 22.91 -14.24
CA ALA A 453 -0.94 23.55 -13.42
C ALA A 453 -0.76 23.21 -11.93
N THR A 454 -0.25 22.02 -11.60
CA THR A 454 0.12 21.65 -10.23
C THR A 454 1.29 22.50 -9.75
N ALA A 455 2.34 22.69 -10.57
CA ALA A 455 3.49 23.53 -10.24
C ALA A 455 3.04 24.99 -9.95
N GLU A 456 2.20 25.56 -10.79
CA GLU A 456 1.65 26.92 -10.60
C GLU A 456 0.94 27.09 -9.25
N LEU A 457 0.28 26.06 -8.75
CA LEU A 457 -0.39 26.06 -7.44
C LEU A 457 0.59 25.98 -6.27
N ILE A 458 1.65 25.17 -6.39
CA ILE A 458 2.51 24.86 -5.24
C ILE A 458 3.80 25.70 -5.19
N SER A 459 4.30 26.23 -6.32
CA SER A 459 5.54 27.03 -6.36
C SER A 459 5.50 28.22 -5.42
N PRO A 460 4.44 29.04 -5.35
CA PRO A 460 4.39 30.16 -4.42
C PRO A 460 4.45 29.72 -2.94
N LEU A 461 3.90 28.55 -2.62
CA LEU A 461 3.88 27.99 -1.26
C LEU A 461 5.23 27.43 -0.84
N LEU A 462 6.01 26.95 -1.81
CA LEU A 462 7.33 26.36 -1.60
C LEU A 462 8.47 27.37 -1.79
N GLY A 463 8.14 28.61 -2.22
CA GLY A 463 9.13 29.64 -2.52
C GLY A 463 9.98 29.32 -3.75
N TRP A 464 9.44 28.54 -4.70
CA TRP A 464 10.16 28.18 -5.92
C TRP A 464 10.21 29.35 -6.91
N ASP A 465 11.37 29.51 -7.50
CA ASP A 465 11.53 30.32 -8.72
C ASP A 465 11.13 29.52 -9.98
N ASP A 466 11.18 30.18 -11.14
CA ASP A 466 10.82 29.57 -12.43
C ASP A 466 11.73 28.39 -12.79
N ALA A 467 13.01 28.42 -12.39
CA ALA A 467 13.96 27.36 -12.66
C ALA A 467 13.64 26.13 -11.80
N GLN A 468 13.38 26.31 -10.51
CA GLN A 468 12.98 25.23 -9.58
C GLN A 468 11.62 24.63 -9.98
N SER A 469 10.65 25.45 -10.36
CA SER A 469 9.36 25.01 -10.87
C SER A 469 9.54 24.16 -12.13
N SER A 470 10.33 24.62 -13.10
CA SER A 470 10.61 23.89 -14.34
C SER A 470 11.35 22.57 -14.08
N ALA A 471 12.31 22.57 -13.16
CA ALA A 471 13.04 21.36 -12.76
C ALA A 471 12.11 20.30 -12.14
N SER A 472 11.21 20.71 -11.23
CA SER A 472 10.25 19.79 -10.61
C SER A 472 9.23 19.21 -11.61
N ILE A 473 8.83 20.01 -12.62
CA ILE A 473 7.99 19.52 -13.73
C ILE A 473 8.76 18.45 -14.53
N ALA A 474 10.00 18.76 -14.92
CA ALA A 474 10.83 17.85 -15.69
C ALA A 474 11.07 16.53 -14.94
N GLU A 475 11.43 16.59 -13.65
CA GLU A 475 11.64 15.42 -12.81
C GLU A 475 10.40 14.49 -12.78
N PHE A 476 9.20 15.07 -12.60
CA PHE A 476 7.95 14.31 -12.61
C PHE A 476 7.66 13.67 -13.96
N VAL A 477 7.83 14.43 -15.06
CA VAL A 477 7.62 13.94 -16.42
C VAL A 477 8.61 12.82 -16.75
N ASP A 478 9.89 12.99 -16.41
CA ASP A 478 10.93 11.98 -16.59
C ASP A 478 10.65 10.71 -15.76
N ALA A 479 10.14 10.86 -14.53
CA ALA A 479 9.73 9.71 -13.72
C ALA A 479 8.56 8.93 -14.36
N CYS A 480 7.62 9.61 -15.01
CA CYS A 480 6.57 8.97 -15.79
C CYS A 480 7.11 8.30 -17.05
N ALA A 481 8.05 8.94 -17.75
CA ALA A 481 8.69 8.38 -18.96
C ALA A 481 9.52 7.14 -18.63
N ARG A 482 10.21 7.11 -17.48
CA ARG A 482 10.91 5.89 -17.01
C ARG A 482 9.96 4.73 -16.75
N GLU A 483 8.74 4.96 -16.23
CA GLU A 483 7.73 3.92 -16.11
C GLU A 483 7.28 3.39 -17.47
N ASP A 484 7.08 4.28 -18.47
CA ASP A 484 6.73 3.89 -19.82
C ASP A 484 7.84 3.06 -20.49
N ALA A 485 9.09 3.48 -20.34
CA ALA A 485 10.23 2.76 -20.87
C ALA A 485 10.41 1.36 -20.23
N ALA A 486 10.27 1.28 -18.90
CA ALA A 486 10.37 0.01 -18.20
C ALA A 486 9.27 -0.98 -18.61
N ALA A 487 8.06 -0.48 -18.89
CA ALA A 487 6.94 -1.31 -19.37
C ALA A 487 7.17 -1.93 -20.75
N MET A 488 8.17 -1.48 -21.51
CA MET A 488 8.52 -1.99 -22.84
C MET A 488 9.63 -3.04 -22.84
N VAL A 489 10.28 -3.26 -21.71
CA VAL A 489 11.42 -4.21 -21.58
C VAL A 489 11.08 -5.34 -20.61
N THR A 490 11.79 -6.47 -20.76
CA THR A 490 11.70 -7.59 -19.81
C THR A 490 12.35 -7.25 -18.47
N GLU A 491 12.04 -8.01 -17.43
CA GLU A 491 12.67 -7.87 -16.11
C GLU A 491 14.20 -8.02 -16.19
N GLN A 492 14.68 -8.96 -17.00
CA GLN A 492 16.11 -9.19 -17.16
C GLN A 492 16.82 -8.03 -17.87
N GLU A 493 16.24 -7.51 -18.95
CA GLU A 493 16.76 -6.32 -19.66
C GLU A 493 16.79 -5.10 -18.73
N PHE A 494 15.75 -4.90 -17.92
CA PHE A 494 15.71 -3.81 -16.95
C PHE A 494 16.81 -3.95 -15.89
N ILE A 495 17.01 -5.14 -15.33
CA ILE A 495 18.06 -5.40 -14.34
C ILE A 495 19.46 -5.19 -14.96
N ASP A 496 19.67 -5.69 -16.17
CA ASP A 496 20.98 -5.61 -16.83
C ASP A 496 21.36 -4.17 -17.19
N SER A 497 20.40 -3.32 -17.55
CA SER A 497 20.63 -1.89 -17.80
C SER A 497 21.04 -1.08 -16.54
N HIS A 498 20.87 -1.64 -15.34
CA HIS A 498 21.22 -1.00 -14.06
C HIS A 498 22.38 -1.68 -13.32
N LYS A 499 23.10 -2.58 -13.97
CA LYS A 499 24.33 -3.23 -13.46
C LYS A 499 25.59 -2.48 -13.89
N GLY A 500 25.54 -1.17 -14.02
CA GLY A 500 26.67 -0.33 -14.37
C GLY A 500 27.30 0.37 -13.17
#